data_49dce6d632d52f7445d4eed85d7fa911
#
_entry.id   49dce6d632d52f7445d4eed85d7fa911
#
_cell.length_a   1.000
_cell.length_b   1.000
_cell.length_c   1.000
_cell.angle_alpha   90.00
_cell.angle_beta   90.00
_cell.angle_gamma   90.00
#
_symmetry.space_group_name_H-M   'P 1'
#
loop_
_entity.id
_entity.type
_entity.pdbx_description
1 polymer ?
#
loop_
_entity_poly.entity_id
_entity_poly.type
_entity_poly.pdbx_seq_one_letter_code
_entity_poly.pdbx_strand_id
1 'polypeptide(L)'
;LDCCAAPGGKAVNPLEKEECIILTAVDSSSERLLNVEENLQRCGYRARCIAADAAQLDEWWDGVLFDRILLDAPCSGTGIISHHPDIKILRRETDIASFAKQQKRLLNALWAALKPGGELLYCTCSVMPEENNHVINEFLHAMPDAKALKIDVVWGQQQGYGRQLLPNQGKYGGFFYTRLSKSAMV
;
A
#
# COMPACT_ATOMS: atom_id res chain seq x y z
N LEU A 1 3.75 -2.72 9.76
CA LEU A 1 4.60 -2.67 8.58
C LEU A 1 4.05 -1.66 7.58
N ASP A 2 4.92 -0.81 7.02
CA ASP A 2 4.63 0.07 5.89
C ASP A 2 5.53 -0.32 4.73
N CYS A 3 4.95 -0.76 3.62
CA CYS A 3 5.66 -1.21 2.42
C CYS A 3 5.55 -0.20 1.29
N CYS A 4 6.68 0.03 0.59
CA CYS A 4 6.85 1.11 -0.36
C CYS A 4 6.69 2.47 0.35
N ALA A 5 7.32 2.58 1.53
CA ALA A 5 7.06 3.59 2.52
C ALA A 5 7.46 5.02 2.10
N ALA A 6 8.38 5.16 1.14
CA ALA A 6 8.88 6.46 0.74
C ALA A 6 7.80 7.32 0.03
N PRO A 7 7.72 8.61 0.35
CA PRO A 7 8.65 9.43 1.15
C PRO A 7 8.36 9.48 2.67
N GLY A 8 7.47 8.65 3.23
CA GLY A 8 7.26 8.53 4.66
C GLY A 8 6.01 9.21 5.23
N GLY A 9 5.25 9.93 4.42
CA GLY A 9 4.03 10.61 4.91
C GLY A 9 2.98 9.63 5.46
N LYS A 10 2.85 8.44 4.86
CA LYS A 10 1.94 7.40 5.35
C LYS A 10 2.52 6.67 6.57
N ALA A 11 3.85 6.52 6.65
CA ALA A 11 4.55 5.94 7.80
C ALA A 11 4.34 6.72 9.10
N VAL A 12 4.34 8.07 9.03
CA VAL A 12 4.17 8.95 10.19
C VAL A 12 2.74 8.92 10.73
N ASN A 13 1.74 8.86 9.86
CA ASN A 13 0.33 9.03 10.24
C ASN A 13 -0.19 8.03 11.32
N PRO A 14 0.12 6.73 11.29
CA PRO A 14 -0.26 5.83 12.38
C PRO A 14 0.42 6.19 13.71
N LEU A 15 1.69 6.59 13.67
CA LEU A 15 2.46 6.94 14.87
C LEU A 15 1.93 8.20 15.56
N GLU A 16 1.37 9.15 14.81
CA GLU A 16 0.70 10.32 15.36
C GLU A 16 -0.60 9.97 16.10
N LYS A 17 -1.23 8.87 15.78
CA LYS A 17 -2.53 8.47 16.32
C LYS A 17 -2.43 7.49 17.49
N GLU A 18 -1.34 6.72 17.54
CA GLU A 18 -1.21 5.63 18.51
C GLU A 18 0.26 5.52 18.95
N GLU A 19 0.54 5.81 20.21
CA GLU A 19 1.89 5.85 20.77
C GLU A 19 2.56 4.46 20.89
N CYS A 20 1.76 3.39 20.93
CA CYS A 20 2.26 2.02 21.13
C CYS A 20 2.65 1.30 19.85
N ILE A 21 2.65 1.97 18.69
CA ILE A 21 3.00 1.33 17.42
C ILE A 21 4.50 1.13 17.28
N ILE A 22 4.90 -0.12 17.01
CA ILE A 22 6.25 -0.48 16.55
C ILE A 22 6.20 -0.56 15.03
N LEU A 23 6.82 0.41 14.35
CA LEU A 23 6.79 0.51 12.90
C LEU A 23 8.05 -0.06 12.27
N THR A 24 7.86 -0.91 11.25
CA THR A 24 8.88 -1.26 10.27
C THR A 24 8.49 -0.63 8.93
N ALA A 25 9.38 0.12 8.31
CA ALA A 25 9.20 0.75 7.01
C ALA A 25 10.15 0.10 6.00
N VAL A 26 9.63 -0.37 4.87
CA VAL A 26 10.41 -1.03 3.80
C VAL A 26 10.21 -0.28 2.49
N ASP A 27 11.31 0.07 1.83
CA ASP A 27 11.30 0.61 0.46
C ASP A 27 12.46 0.02 -0.34
N SER A 28 12.26 -0.21 -1.62
CA SER A 28 13.30 -0.78 -2.50
C SER A 28 14.45 0.19 -2.80
N SER A 29 14.25 1.49 -2.61
CA SER A 29 15.26 2.53 -2.82
C SER A 29 15.84 3.01 -1.49
N SER A 30 17.12 2.72 -1.27
CA SER A 30 17.86 3.24 -0.10
C SER A 30 17.90 4.77 -0.07
N GLU A 31 17.99 5.42 -1.23
CA GLU A 31 17.99 6.88 -1.33
C GLU A 31 16.63 7.47 -0.91
N ARG A 32 15.54 6.89 -1.38
CA ARG A 32 14.19 7.32 -1.00
C ARG A 32 13.87 7.04 0.46
N LEU A 33 14.47 6.00 1.03
CA LEU A 33 14.28 5.63 2.42
C LEU A 33 14.86 6.68 3.38
N LEU A 34 15.90 7.40 2.99
CA LEU A 34 16.43 8.55 3.76
C LEU A 34 15.35 9.61 4.00
N ASN A 35 14.48 9.86 3.03
CA ASN A 35 13.35 10.80 3.21
C ASN A 35 12.36 10.30 4.27
N VAL A 36 12.17 8.98 4.38
CA VAL A 36 11.34 8.38 5.43
C VAL A 36 11.94 8.64 6.81
N GLU A 37 13.24 8.39 6.95
CA GLU A 37 13.98 8.60 8.20
C GLU A 37 13.98 10.08 8.62
N GLU A 38 14.23 10.99 7.68
CA GLU A 38 14.17 12.44 7.92
C GLU A 38 12.78 12.90 8.37
N ASN A 39 11.71 12.41 7.71
CA ASN A 39 10.34 12.72 8.07
C ASN A 39 9.98 12.19 9.46
N LEU A 40 10.37 10.96 9.78
CA LEU A 40 10.17 10.37 11.10
C LEU A 40 10.90 11.20 12.17
N GLN A 41 12.18 11.51 11.95
CA GLN A 41 12.97 12.30 12.88
C GLN A 41 12.39 13.70 13.11
N ARG A 42 11.98 14.38 12.03
CA ARG A 42 11.34 15.71 12.09
C ARG A 42 10.07 15.70 12.92
N CYS A 43 9.31 14.60 12.88
CA CYS A 43 8.08 14.43 13.66
C CYS A 43 8.32 13.84 15.06
N GLY A 44 9.58 13.56 15.44
CA GLY A 44 9.92 13.00 16.75
C GLY A 44 9.68 11.50 16.88
N TYR A 45 9.50 10.78 15.77
CA TYR A 45 9.25 9.33 15.74
C TYR A 45 10.47 8.54 15.30
N ARG A 46 10.43 7.25 15.58
CA ARG A 46 11.44 6.27 15.12
C ARG A 46 10.75 5.04 14.55
N ALA A 47 11.35 4.45 13.52
CA ALA A 47 10.95 3.18 12.95
C ALA A 47 12.19 2.36 12.54
N ARG A 48 12.02 1.07 12.35
CA ARG A 48 13.01 0.23 11.68
C ARG A 48 12.86 0.45 10.17
N CYS A 49 13.81 1.15 9.55
CA CYS A 49 13.83 1.42 8.12
C CYS A 49 14.74 0.40 7.41
N ILE A 50 14.24 -0.22 6.33
CA ILE A 50 14.93 -1.30 5.62
C ILE A 50 14.86 -1.05 4.11
N ALA A 51 16.03 -0.98 3.48
CA ALA A 51 16.14 -0.90 2.03
C ALA A 51 16.12 -2.31 1.43
N ALA A 52 14.95 -2.75 0.95
CA ALA A 52 14.77 -4.07 0.35
C ALA A 52 13.54 -4.12 -0.55
N ASP A 53 13.47 -5.10 -1.44
CA ASP A 53 12.24 -5.44 -2.13
C ASP A 53 11.27 -6.10 -1.13
N ALA A 54 10.16 -5.43 -0.85
CA ALA A 54 9.19 -5.91 0.14
C ALA A 54 8.62 -7.30 -0.17
N ALA A 55 8.69 -7.76 -1.42
CA ALA A 55 8.26 -9.11 -1.79
C ALA A 55 9.34 -10.19 -1.60
N GLN A 56 10.57 -9.81 -1.29
CA GLN A 56 11.67 -10.74 -1.01
C GLN A 56 11.85 -10.89 0.50
N LEU A 57 10.88 -11.55 1.16
CA LEU A 57 10.81 -11.66 2.61
C LEU A 57 12.10 -12.21 3.23
N ASP A 58 12.76 -13.15 2.57
CA ASP A 58 14.00 -13.79 3.04
C ASP A 58 15.17 -12.80 3.21
N GLU A 59 15.12 -11.63 2.56
CA GLU A 59 16.18 -10.64 2.63
C GLU A 59 16.05 -9.68 3.82
N TRP A 60 14.85 -9.51 4.38
CA TRP A 60 14.63 -8.46 5.38
C TRP A 60 13.75 -8.86 6.57
N TRP A 61 12.89 -9.87 6.41
CA TRP A 61 11.92 -10.25 7.42
C TRP A 61 12.54 -11.27 8.41
N ASP A 62 12.34 -11.01 9.70
CA ASP A 62 12.87 -11.84 10.80
C ASP A 62 11.89 -12.95 11.25
N GLY A 63 10.78 -13.16 10.54
CA GLY A 63 9.76 -14.15 10.86
C GLY A 63 8.71 -13.68 11.86
N VAL A 64 8.85 -12.49 12.44
CA VAL A 64 7.83 -11.93 13.35
C VAL A 64 6.67 -11.38 12.52
N LEU A 65 5.48 -11.95 12.76
CA LEU A 65 4.27 -11.56 12.02
C LEU A 65 3.78 -10.16 12.42
N PHE A 66 3.27 -9.42 11.46
CA PHE A 66 2.73 -8.08 11.65
C PHE A 66 1.21 -8.11 11.94
N ASP A 67 0.76 -7.29 12.88
CA ASP A 67 -0.67 -7.11 13.17
C ASP A 67 -1.37 -6.31 12.07
N ARG A 68 -0.65 -5.34 11.49
CA ARG A 68 -1.14 -4.44 10.44
C ARG A 68 -0.08 -4.25 9.37
N ILE A 69 -0.50 -4.29 8.11
CA ILE A 69 0.34 -4.01 6.95
C ILE A 69 -0.32 -2.90 6.13
N LEU A 70 0.44 -1.87 5.81
CA LEU A 70 0.12 -0.90 4.77
C LEU A 70 0.95 -1.24 3.54
N LEU A 71 0.29 -1.46 2.42
CA LEU A 71 0.89 -1.60 1.11
C LEU A 71 0.45 -0.42 0.23
N ASP A 72 1.29 0.63 0.20
CA ASP A 72 1.15 1.73 -0.77
C ASP A 72 1.81 1.29 -2.08
N ALA A 73 1.06 0.54 -2.87
CA ALA A 73 1.62 -0.23 -3.96
C ALA A 73 2.14 0.67 -5.10
N PRO A 74 3.33 0.36 -5.67
CA PRO A 74 3.81 1.02 -6.87
C PRO A 74 2.75 0.90 -7.97
N CYS A 75 2.42 2.02 -8.63
CA CYS A 75 1.35 2.07 -9.61
C CYS A 75 1.64 3.09 -10.72
N SER A 76 0.77 3.15 -11.72
CA SER A 76 0.89 4.08 -12.85
C SER A 76 0.84 5.55 -12.44
N GLY A 77 0.24 5.88 -11.29
CA GLY A 77 0.05 7.25 -10.83
C GLY A 77 -1.06 8.01 -11.57
N THR A 78 -1.92 7.32 -12.31
CA THR A 78 -2.97 7.97 -13.14
C THR A 78 -3.96 8.82 -12.35
N GLY A 79 -4.08 8.58 -11.05
CA GLY A 79 -4.92 9.39 -10.16
C GLY A 79 -4.31 10.74 -9.77
N ILE A 80 -3.00 10.93 -9.95
CA ILE A 80 -2.30 12.15 -9.55
C ILE A 80 -1.73 12.95 -10.74
N ILE A 81 -2.24 12.73 -11.93
CA ILE A 81 -1.83 13.44 -13.17
C ILE A 81 -1.95 14.97 -13.03
N SER A 82 -2.90 15.47 -12.26
CA SER A 82 -3.05 16.91 -12.00
C SER A 82 -1.83 17.53 -11.29
N HIS A 83 -1.12 16.74 -10.49
CA HIS A 83 0.10 17.16 -9.78
C HIS A 83 1.37 16.75 -10.54
N HIS A 84 1.28 15.71 -11.35
CA HIS A 84 2.38 15.12 -12.12
C HIS A 84 1.94 14.94 -13.59
N PRO A 85 1.83 16.02 -14.39
CA PRO A 85 1.29 15.97 -15.76
C PRO A 85 2.16 15.15 -16.73
N ASP A 86 3.42 14.95 -16.41
CA ASP A 86 4.37 14.10 -17.12
C ASP A 86 3.90 12.64 -17.19
N ILE A 87 3.17 12.14 -16.20
CA ILE A 87 2.57 10.81 -16.19
C ILE A 87 1.75 10.56 -17.46
N LYS A 88 0.97 11.54 -17.89
CA LYS A 88 0.14 11.43 -19.10
C LYS A 88 0.95 11.18 -20.38
N ILE A 89 2.19 11.65 -20.41
CA ILE A 89 3.06 11.55 -21.59
C ILE A 89 3.94 10.30 -21.50
N LEU A 90 4.43 9.98 -20.29
CA LEU A 90 5.42 8.93 -20.07
C LEU A 90 4.80 7.53 -19.94
N ARG A 91 3.55 7.41 -19.43
CA ARG A 91 2.91 6.11 -19.21
C ARG A 91 2.42 5.48 -20.51
N ARG A 92 2.66 4.18 -20.63
CA ARG A 92 2.21 3.32 -21.72
C ARG A 92 1.19 2.32 -21.18
N GLU A 93 0.35 1.78 -22.04
CA GLU A 93 -0.60 0.73 -21.68
C GLU A 93 0.09 -0.51 -21.10
N THR A 94 1.26 -0.88 -21.63
CA THR A 94 2.08 -1.98 -21.12
C THR A 94 2.55 -1.80 -19.67
N ASP A 95 2.69 -0.55 -19.21
CA ASP A 95 3.12 -0.25 -17.85
C ASP A 95 2.02 -0.63 -16.84
N ILE A 96 0.75 -0.45 -17.21
CA ILE A 96 -0.40 -0.80 -16.34
C ILE A 96 -0.36 -2.30 -15.99
N ALA A 97 -0.18 -3.15 -17.01
CA ALA A 97 -0.08 -4.60 -16.81
C ALA A 97 1.15 -4.98 -15.97
N SER A 98 2.27 -4.29 -16.16
CA SER A 98 3.50 -4.50 -15.39
C SER A 98 3.31 -4.14 -13.91
N PHE A 99 2.69 -2.98 -13.63
CA PHE A 99 2.37 -2.58 -12.26
C PHE A 99 1.38 -3.55 -11.60
N ALA A 100 0.32 -3.94 -12.29
CA ALA A 100 -0.63 -4.92 -11.77
C ALA A 100 0.05 -6.25 -11.38
N LYS A 101 1.00 -6.72 -12.20
CA LYS A 101 1.80 -7.92 -11.87
C LYS A 101 2.67 -7.71 -10.63
N GLN A 102 3.32 -6.55 -10.51
CA GLN A 102 4.14 -6.22 -9.34
C GLN A 102 3.28 -6.11 -8.07
N GLN A 103 2.12 -5.47 -8.15
CA GLN A 103 1.17 -5.33 -7.05
C GLN A 103 0.70 -6.70 -6.53
N LYS A 104 0.34 -7.62 -7.42
CA LYS A 104 -0.03 -8.99 -7.07
C LYS A 104 1.11 -9.72 -6.37
N ARG A 105 2.36 -9.58 -6.88
CA ARG A 105 3.54 -10.18 -6.27
C ARG A 105 3.77 -9.67 -4.85
N LEU A 106 3.70 -8.36 -4.65
CA LEU A 106 3.83 -7.72 -3.34
C LEU A 106 2.73 -8.19 -2.37
N LEU A 107 1.47 -8.13 -2.81
CA LEU A 107 0.33 -8.51 -1.98
C LEU A 107 0.41 -9.97 -1.53
N ASN A 108 0.75 -10.89 -2.45
CA ASN A 108 0.91 -12.31 -2.14
C ASN A 108 2.05 -12.57 -1.14
N ALA A 109 3.21 -11.94 -1.33
CA ALA A 109 4.34 -12.11 -0.42
C ALA A 109 4.04 -11.56 0.97
N LEU A 110 3.51 -10.34 1.07
CA LEU A 110 3.21 -9.68 2.34
C LEU A 110 2.09 -10.37 3.12
N TRP A 111 1.20 -11.12 2.43
CA TRP A 111 0.17 -11.89 3.11
C TRP A 111 0.76 -12.98 4.02
N ALA A 112 1.93 -13.54 3.67
CA ALA A 112 2.62 -14.51 4.52
C ALA A 112 3.11 -13.88 5.84
N ALA A 113 3.50 -12.60 5.81
CA ALA A 113 3.98 -11.87 6.98
C ALA A 113 2.86 -11.28 7.86
N LEU A 114 1.59 -11.36 7.43
CA LEU A 114 0.45 -10.89 8.21
C LEU A 114 -0.02 -11.95 9.21
N LYS A 115 -0.27 -11.55 10.45
CA LYS A 115 -0.85 -12.43 11.49
C LYS A 115 -2.24 -12.94 11.09
N PRO A 116 -2.64 -14.15 11.48
CA PRO A 116 -4.04 -14.51 11.55
C PRO A 116 -4.81 -13.50 12.42
N GLY A 117 -5.96 -13.02 11.94
CA GLY A 117 -6.69 -11.91 12.56
C GLY A 117 -6.13 -10.51 12.27
N GLY A 118 -5.02 -10.41 11.57
CA GLY A 118 -4.43 -9.14 11.15
C GLY A 118 -5.16 -8.51 9.96
N GLU A 119 -4.82 -7.26 9.67
CA GLU A 119 -5.39 -6.51 8.55
C GLU A 119 -4.30 -5.91 7.64
N LEU A 120 -4.55 -5.96 6.33
CA LEU A 120 -3.73 -5.30 5.32
C LEU A 120 -4.56 -4.21 4.63
N LEU A 121 -4.03 -2.99 4.60
CA LEU A 121 -4.54 -1.90 3.78
C LEU A 121 -3.74 -1.84 2.48
N TYR A 122 -4.40 -2.15 1.38
CA TYR A 122 -3.87 -1.94 0.03
C TYR A 122 -4.31 -0.59 -0.48
N CYS A 123 -3.38 0.20 -1.02
CA CYS A 123 -3.72 1.44 -1.70
C CYS A 123 -2.83 1.68 -2.92
N THR A 124 -3.38 2.46 -3.86
CA THR A 124 -2.70 2.98 -5.05
C THR A 124 -3.13 4.41 -5.31
N CYS A 125 -2.27 5.20 -5.94
CA CYS A 125 -2.65 6.48 -6.54
C CYS A 125 -3.07 6.31 -8.02
N SER A 126 -3.74 5.21 -8.35
CA SER A 126 -4.25 4.90 -9.69
C SER A 126 -5.78 4.95 -9.74
N VAL A 127 -6.33 5.30 -10.90
CA VAL A 127 -7.76 5.17 -11.21
C VAL A 127 -8.04 3.97 -12.14
N MET A 128 -7.01 3.21 -12.49
CA MET A 128 -7.11 2.08 -13.41
C MET A 128 -7.65 0.83 -12.70
N PRO A 129 -8.76 0.23 -13.18
CA PRO A 129 -9.33 -0.98 -12.57
C PRO A 129 -8.34 -2.15 -12.51
N GLU A 130 -7.43 -2.25 -13.48
CA GLU A 130 -6.41 -3.28 -13.61
C GLU A 130 -5.44 -3.29 -12.42
N GLU A 131 -5.12 -2.12 -11.87
CA GLU A 131 -4.23 -1.93 -10.72
C GLU A 131 -4.98 -1.95 -9.38
N ASN A 132 -6.30 -1.87 -9.43
CA ASN A 132 -7.17 -1.71 -8.28
C ASN A 132 -8.03 -2.97 -8.06
N ASN A 133 -9.28 -2.92 -8.50
CA ASN A 133 -10.25 -3.97 -8.21
C ASN A 133 -9.90 -5.32 -8.85
N HIS A 134 -9.25 -5.35 -10.02
CA HIS A 134 -8.83 -6.60 -10.65
C HIS A 134 -7.75 -7.31 -9.82
N VAL A 135 -6.75 -6.58 -9.32
CA VAL A 135 -5.72 -7.14 -8.42
C VAL A 135 -6.35 -7.74 -7.18
N ILE A 136 -7.25 -7.01 -6.53
CA ILE A 136 -7.92 -7.46 -5.31
C ILE A 136 -8.82 -8.67 -5.56
N ASN A 137 -9.57 -8.67 -6.67
CA ASN A 137 -10.44 -9.77 -7.04
C ASN A 137 -9.65 -11.06 -7.26
N GLU A 138 -8.57 -11.02 -8.02
CA GLU A 138 -7.70 -12.18 -8.24
C GLU A 138 -7.07 -12.67 -6.94
N PHE A 139 -6.61 -11.74 -6.09
CA PHE A 139 -6.05 -12.08 -4.79
C PHE A 139 -7.05 -12.82 -3.88
N LEU A 140 -8.27 -12.31 -3.77
CA LEU A 140 -9.33 -12.92 -2.95
C LEU A 140 -9.74 -14.32 -3.45
N HIS A 141 -9.67 -14.55 -4.77
CA HIS A 141 -9.91 -15.88 -5.33
C HIS A 141 -8.77 -16.85 -5.03
N ALA A 142 -7.53 -16.36 -4.98
CA ALA A 142 -6.35 -17.19 -4.73
C ALA A 142 -6.09 -17.45 -3.24
N MET A 143 -6.59 -16.60 -2.34
CA MET A 143 -6.35 -16.65 -0.89
C MET A 143 -7.65 -16.89 -0.12
N PRO A 144 -8.00 -18.17 0.20
CA PRO A 144 -9.28 -18.50 0.86
C PRO A 144 -9.42 -17.94 2.28
N ASP A 145 -8.29 -17.63 2.93
CA ASP A 145 -8.22 -17.02 4.26
C ASP A 145 -8.34 -15.48 4.25
N ALA A 146 -8.40 -14.87 3.05
CA ALA A 146 -8.55 -13.44 2.88
C ALA A 146 -10.02 -13.02 2.75
N LYS A 147 -10.39 -11.94 3.43
CA LYS A 147 -11.71 -11.30 3.31
C LYS A 147 -11.56 -9.80 3.13
N ALA A 148 -12.29 -9.23 2.18
CA ALA A 148 -12.39 -7.78 2.06
C ALA A 148 -13.32 -7.21 3.14
N LEU A 149 -12.85 -6.19 3.84
CA LEU A 149 -13.63 -5.46 4.83
C LEU A 149 -14.23 -4.20 4.21
N LYS A 150 -15.47 -3.92 4.55
CA LYS A 150 -16.13 -2.67 4.14
C LYS A 150 -15.38 -1.47 4.72
N ILE A 151 -15.09 -0.48 3.88
CA ILE A 151 -14.60 0.83 4.31
C ILE A 151 -15.84 1.74 4.43
N ASP A 152 -16.30 1.96 5.67
CA ASP A 152 -17.50 2.73 5.95
C ASP A 152 -17.16 4.21 6.14
N VAL A 153 -17.12 4.93 5.02
CA VAL A 153 -16.78 6.35 4.95
C VAL A 153 -17.67 7.04 3.93
N VAL A 154 -17.81 8.38 4.07
CA VAL A 154 -18.65 9.20 3.19
C VAL A 154 -17.95 9.66 1.91
N TRP A 155 -16.62 9.58 1.86
CA TRP A 155 -15.85 10.01 0.70
C TRP A 155 -15.68 8.89 -0.34
N GLY A 156 -15.41 9.29 -1.59
CA GLY A 156 -15.17 8.38 -2.71
C GLY A 156 -16.39 7.55 -3.10
N GLN A 157 -16.19 6.64 -4.02
CA GLN A 157 -17.22 5.74 -4.55
C GLN A 157 -16.87 4.30 -4.22
N GLN A 158 -17.87 3.48 -3.87
CA GLN A 158 -17.68 2.04 -3.75
C GLN A 158 -17.34 1.46 -5.12
N GLN A 159 -16.23 0.75 -5.21
CA GLN A 159 -15.80 0.07 -6.44
C GLN A 159 -15.33 -1.34 -6.10
N GLY A 160 -16.16 -2.33 -6.41
CA GLY A 160 -15.89 -3.73 -6.06
C GLY A 160 -15.63 -3.89 -4.56
N TYR A 161 -14.45 -4.39 -4.22
CA TYR A 161 -14.02 -4.63 -2.84
C TYR A 161 -13.40 -3.42 -2.13
N GLY A 162 -13.30 -2.28 -2.82
CA GLY A 162 -12.64 -1.10 -2.28
C GLY A 162 -13.41 0.19 -2.50
N ARG A 163 -12.75 1.28 -2.20
CA ARG A 163 -13.26 2.64 -2.44
C ARG A 163 -12.31 3.40 -3.35
N GLN A 164 -12.87 3.98 -4.41
CA GLN A 164 -12.16 4.84 -5.34
C GLN A 164 -12.45 6.30 -5.02
N LEU A 165 -11.40 7.06 -4.73
CA LEU A 165 -11.42 8.51 -4.75
C LEU A 165 -10.98 8.96 -6.13
N LEU A 166 -11.82 9.70 -6.84
CA LEU A 166 -11.48 10.27 -8.14
C LEU A 166 -10.82 11.65 -7.98
N PRO A 167 -9.91 12.04 -8.89
CA PRO A 167 -9.33 13.37 -8.86
C PRO A 167 -10.39 14.46 -8.87
N ASN A 168 -10.27 15.46 -8.01
CA ASN A 168 -11.22 16.58 -7.92
C ASN A 168 -10.52 17.92 -8.12
N GLN A 169 -10.48 18.39 -9.36
CA GLN A 169 -10.12 19.78 -9.77
C GLN A 169 -8.99 20.43 -8.93
N GLY A 170 -7.89 19.68 -8.69
CA GLY A 170 -6.73 20.18 -7.98
C GLY A 170 -6.84 20.19 -6.44
N LYS A 171 -7.96 19.74 -5.86
CA LYS A 171 -8.11 19.66 -4.40
C LYS A 171 -7.45 18.40 -3.81
N TYR A 172 -7.57 17.26 -4.49
CA TYR A 172 -6.93 16.01 -4.11
C TYR A 172 -6.75 15.10 -5.33
N GLY A 173 -5.79 14.20 -5.25
CA GLY A 173 -5.55 13.17 -6.26
C GLY A 173 -6.56 12.03 -6.19
N GLY A 174 -6.54 11.19 -7.22
CA GLY A 174 -7.27 9.93 -7.22
C GLY A 174 -6.51 8.85 -6.47
N PHE A 175 -7.23 8.11 -5.62
CA PHE A 175 -6.69 6.99 -4.84
C PHE A 175 -7.70 5.86 -4.77
N PHE A 176 -7.19 4.64 -4.72
CA PHE A 176 -7.97 3.47 -4.41
C PHE A 176 -7.52 2.86 -3.07
N TYR A 177 -8.48 2.36 -2.30
CA TYR A 177 -8.22 1.74 -1.01
C TYR A 177 -9.04 0.47 -0.85
N THR A 178 -8.40 -0.59 -0.36
CA THR A 178 -9.10 -1.82 0.08
C THR A 178 -8.50 -2.31 1.39
N ARG A 179 -9.36 -2.65 2.35
CA ARG A 179 -8.97 -3.32 3.59
C ARG A 179 -9.21 -4.82 3.44
N LEU A 180 -8.18 -5.58 3.76
CA LEU A 180 -8.20 -7.04 3.74
C LEU A 180 -7.96 -7.55 5.17
N SER A 181 -8.70 -8.54 5.61
CA SER A 181 -8.45 -9.24 6.87
C SER A 181 -8.07 -10.69 6.60
N LYS A 182 -7.10 -11.18 7.36
CA LYS A 182 -6.72 -12.59 7.37
C LYS A 182 -7.55 -13.33 8.42
N SER A 183 -8.20 -14.42 8.04
CA SER A 183 -8.99 -15.21 8.96
C SER A 183 -8.13 -15.69 10.14
N ALA A 184 -8.67 -15.63 11.35
CA ALA A 184 -8.03 -16.29 12.48
C ALA A 184 -8.00 -17.79 12.23
N MET A 185 -6.90 -18.47 12.58
CA MET A 185 -6.91 -19.93 12.64
C MET A 185 -7.89 -20.34 13.74
N VAL A 186 -8.84 -21.18 13.36
CA VAL A 186 -9.78 -21.81 14.31
C VAL A 186 -9.06 -22.95 15.01
#